data_5fdff0737c8a8258e9c29145c5a39d0a
#
_entry.id   5fdff0737c8a8258e9c29145c5a39d0a
#
_cell.length_a   1.000
_cell.length_b   1.000
_cell.length_c   1.000
_cell.angle_alpha   90.00
_cell.angle_beta   90.00
_cell.angle_gamma   90.00
#
_symmetry.space_group_name_H-M   'P 1'
#
loop_
_entity.id
_entity.type
_entity.pdbx_description
1 polymer ?
#
loop_
_entity_poly.entity_id
_entity_poly.type
_entity_poly.pdbx_seq_one_letter_code
_entity_poly.pdbx_strand_id
1 'polypeptide(L)'
;MTFNKSIELTASEERLEKLINLRLAADADKDAIDERIWNLFGERWAVMFTDLAGFSRGVATFGIIHFLQIIQESQRILIPIIDDHDGILLKTEGDSFLIIFRSVQKAVDCAIAMQQCVIKYSTHLEETEQIHLCVGIGYGDMLRIGDRDVYGSEVNVAAKLGEDIAKAGEILVSNDVVQALSENCTTTPISNVPSGTNNAFKLHYG
;
A
#
# COMPACT_ATOMS: atom_id res chain seq x y z
N MET A 1 8.70 21.76 30.35
CA MET A 1 7.76 20.64 30.35
C MET A 1 8.21 19.66 29.29
N THR A 2 8.80 18.55 29.70
CA THR A 2 9.27 17.51 28.77
C THR A 2 8.05 16.61 28.46
N PHE A 3 7.54 16.69 27.23
CA PHE A 3 6.52 15.75 26.80
C PHE A 3 7.18 14.39 26.58
N ASN A 4 7.13 13.52 27.58
CA ASN A 4 7.38 12.09 27.40
C ASN A 4 6.19 11.52 26.64
N LYS A 5 6.30 11.46 25.30
CA LYS A 5 5.42 10.63 24.47
C LYS A 5 5.89 9.19 24.71
N SER A 6 5.27 8.48 25.64
CA SER A 6 5.45 7.02 25.74
C SER A 6 4.91 6.42 24.45
N ILE A 7 5.80 5.95 23.60
CA ILE A 7 5.43 5.13 22.44
C ILE A 7 5.04 3.78 23.05
N GLU A 8 3.76 3.49 23.14
CA GLU A 8 3.28 2.15 23.48
C GLU A 8 3.59 1.22 22.31
N LEU A 9 4.67 0.46 22.44
CA LEU A 9 4.98 -0.63 21.52
C LEU A 9 4.01 -1.78 21.76
N THR A 10 3.56 -2.41 20.68
CA THR A 10 2.83 -3.67 20.79
C THR A 10 3.76 -4.82 21.14
N ALA A 11 3.22 -5.93 21.65
CA ALA A 11 4.01 -7.13 21.98
C ALA A 11 4.81 -7.65 20.77
N SER A 12 4.27 -7.48 19.56
CA SER A 12 4.94 -7.86 18.31
C SER A 12 6.11 -6.95 17.98
N GLU A 13 5.96 -5.64 18.14
CA GLU A 13 7.02 -4.64 17.94
C GLU A 13 8.15 -4.83 18.93
N GLU A 14 7.85 -4.98 20.24
CA GLU A 14 8.85 -5.26 21.26
C GLU A 14 9.62 -6.56 20.98
N ARG A 15 8.92 -7.58 20.48
CA ARG A 15 9.55 -8.85 20.16
C ARG A 15 10.48 -8.75 18.97
N LEU A 16 10.07 -8.05 17.92
CA LEU A 16 10.93 -7.78 16.77
C LEU A 16 12.14 -6.96 17.18
N GLU A 17 11.97 -5.88 17.94
CA GLU A 17 13.07 -5.04 18.42
C GLU A 17 14.10 -5.86 19.21
N LYS A 18 13.65 -6.74 20.11
CA LYS A 18 14.55 -7.64 20.87
C LYS A 18 15.35 -8.55 19.95
N LEU A 19 14.75 -9.11 18.89
CA LEU A 19 15.44 -9.98 17.95
C LEU A 19 16.45 -9.19 17.08
N ILE A 20 16.08 -8.00 16.62
CA ILE A 20 17.01 -7.14 15.88
C ILE A 20 18.18 -6.70 16.76
N ASN A 21 17.93 -6.36 18.03
CA ASN A 21 19.01 -6.03 18.97
C ASN A 21 19.95 -7.22 19.23
N LEU A 22 19.44 -8.45 19.32
CA LEU A 22 20.27 -9.66 19.38
C LEU A 22 21.12 -9.84 18.11
N ARG A 23 20.56 -9.55 16.94
CA ARG A 23 21.24 -9.65 15.64
C ARG A 23 22.39 -8.63 15.47
N LEU A 24 22.35 -7.52 16.23
CA LEU A 24 23.40 -6.49 16.19
C LEU A 24 24.67 -6.89 16.96
N ALA A 25 24.62 -7.92 17.82
CA ALA A 25 25.80 -8.37 18.56
C ALA A 25 26.88 -8.93 17.60
N ALA A 26 28.16 -8.69 17.93
CA ALA A 26 29.28 -9.05 17.05
C ALA A 26 29.43 -10.56 16.83
N ASP A 27 29.02 -11.37 17.82
CA ASP A 27 29.05 -12.83 17.84
C ASP A 27 27.69 -13.48 17.56
N ALA A 28 26.71 -12.71 17.06
CA ALA A 28 25.36 -13.21 16.81
C ALA A 28 25.33 -14.24 15.68
N ASP A 29 24.65 -15.33 15.89
CA ASP A 29 24.20 -16.24 14.85
C ASP A 29 23.03 -15.60 14.08
N LYS A 30 23.38 -14.82 13.05
CA LYS A 30 22.41 -14.04 12.29
C LYS A 30 21.41 -14.92 11.55
N ASP A 31 21.84 -16.05 11.03
CA ASP A 31 20.98 -16.96 10.26
C ASP A 31 19.90 -17.58 11.16
N ALA A 32 20.28 -18.03 12.35
CA ALA A 32 19.31 -18.54 13.33
C ALA A 32 18.33 -17.45 13.82
N ILE A 33 18.78 -16.20 13.95
CA ILE A 33 17.91 -15.09 14.36
C ILE A 33 16.97 -14.72 13.20
N ASP A 34 17.46 -14.68 11.96
CA ASP A 34 16.66 -14.38 10.78
C ASP A 34 15.56 -15.46 10.58
N GLU A 35 15.90 -16.74 10.69
CA GLU A 35 14.92 -17.83 10.68
C GLU A 35 13.85 -17.65 11.77
N ARG A 36 14.26 -17.26 12.97
CA ARG A 36 13.31 -17.03 14.07
C ARG A 36 12.40 -15.84 13.81
N ILE A 37 12.89 -14.76 13.18
CA ILE A 37 12.08 -13.61 12.77
C ILE A 37 11.04 -14.04 11.74
N TRP A 38 11.45 -14.79 10.70
CA TRP A 38 10.54 -15.30 9.69
C TRP A 38 9.51 -16.29 10.25
N ASN A 39 9.90 -17.14 11.18
CA ASN A 39 8.98 -18.07 11.85
C ASN A 39 7.91 -17.37 12.70
N LEU A 40 8.22 -16.19 13.24
CA LEU A 40 7.29 -15.42 14.08
C LEU A 40 6.39 -14.48 13.30
N PHE A 41 6.91 -13.86 12.24
CA PHE A 41 6.27 -12.73 11.56
C PHE A 41 6.08 -12.94 10.07
N GLY A 42 6.68 -14.00 9.49
CA GLY A 42 6.62 -14.28 8.05
C GLY A 42 5.22 -14.73 7.64
N GLU A 43 4.62 -13.99 6.72
CA GLU A 43 3.31 -14.29 6.14
C GLU A 43 3.31 -13.91 4.65
N ARG A 44 2.40 -14.51 3.88
CA ARG A 44 2.21 -14.16 2.47
C ARG A 44 0.92 -13.39 2.27
N TRP A 45 1.03 -12.18 1.69
CA TRP A 45 -0.07 -11.25 1.48
C TRP A 45 0.04 -10.52 0.15
N ALA A 46 -1.09 -10.08 -0.38
CA ALA A 46 -1.12 -8.98 -1.31
C ALA A 46 -1.11 -7.67 -0.51
N VAL A 47 -0.26 -6.73 -0.93
CA VAL A 47 -0.14 -5.41 -0.35
C VAL A 47 -0.50 -4.36 -1.40
N MET A 48 -1.32 -3.39 -1.01
CA MET A 48 -1.75 -2.29 -1.84
C MET A 48 -1.33 -0.97 -1.21
N PHE A 49 -0.71 -0.12 -2.03
CA PHE A 49 -0.52 1.30 -1.74
C PHE A 49 -1.39 2.12 -2.67
N THR A 50 -2.01 3.15 -2.10
CA THR A 50 -2.74 4.15 -2.88
C THR A 50 -2.17 5.53 -2.63
N ASP A 51 -2.30 6.41 -3.61
CA ASP A 51 -1.90 7.81 -3.52
C ASP A 51 -2.85 8.70 -4.32
N LEU A 52 -2.94 10.00 -4.00
CA LEU A 52 -3.74 10.95 -4.74
C LEU A 52 -2.88 11.75 -5.72
N ALA A 53 -3.13 11.57 -7.01
CA ALA A 53 -2.39 12.28 -8.05
C ALA A 53 -2.59 13.81 -7.96
N GLY A 54 -1.47 14.55 -8.03
CA GLY A 54 -1.50 16.00 -8.12
C GLY A 54 -1.46 16.76 -6.78
N PHE A 55 -1.33 16.06 -5.65
CA PHE A 55 -1.28 16.62 -4.31
C PHE A 55 -0.36 17.86 -4.21
N SER A 56 0.92 17.73 -4.53
CA SER A 56 1.89 18.82 -4.36
C SER A 56 1.56 20.06 -5.19
N ARG A 57 1.06 19.89 -6.41
CA ARG A 57 0.64 21.00 -7.29
C ARG A 57 -0.64 21.66 -6.79
N GLY A 58 -1.58 20.85 -6.35
CA GLY A 58 -2.85 21.34 -5.84
C GLY A 58 -2.71 22.13 -4.55
N VAL A 59 -1.88 21.70 -3.59
CA VAL A 59 -1.58 22.46 -2.37
C VAL A 59 -1.00 23.82 -2.70
N ALA A 60 -0.09 23.93 -3.68
CA ALA A 60 0.49 25.20 -4.10
C ALA A 60 -0.55 26.16 -4.72
N THR A 61 -1.58 25.61 -5.37
CA THR A 61 -2.59 26.41 -6.10
C THR A 61 -3.79 26.76 -5.24
N PHE A 62 -4.34 25.81 -4.48
CA PHE A 62 -5.62 25.91 -3.78
C PHE A 62 -5.47 25.97 -2.25
N GLY A 63 -4.26 25.70 -1.75
CA GLY A 63 -3.94 25.70 -0.33
C GLY A 63 -4.24 24.39 0.38
N ILE A 64 -3.62 24.23 1.55
CA ILE A 64 -3.64 22.96 2.32
C ILE A 64 -5.04 22.59 2.83
N ILE A 65 -5.89 23.55 3.16
CA ILE A 65 -7.24 23.28 3.70
C ILE A 65 -8.11 22.60 2.65
N HIS A 66 -8.04 23.06 1.39
CA HIS A 66 -8.74 22.40 0.28
C HIS A 66 -8.29 20.95 0.12
N PHE A 67 -7.00 20.70 0.24
CA PHE A 67 -6.47 19.34 0.16
C PHE A 67 -6.87 18.43 1.33
N LEU A 68 -6.90 18.96 2.54
CA LEU A 68 -7.43 18.20 3.69
C LEU A 68 -8.89 17.78 3.49
N GLN A 69 -9.69 18.61 2.82
CA GLN A 69 -11.05 18.25 2.43
C GLN A 69 -11.04 17.07 1.44
N ILE A 70 -10.22 17.11 0.38
CA ILE A 70 -10.11 16.01 -0.60
C ILE A 70 -9.65 14.71 0.07
N ILE A 71 -8.65 14.76 0.96
CA ILE A 71 -8.20 13.60 1.75
C ILE A 71 -9.37 13.03 2.57
N GLN A 72 -10.08 13.88 3.30
CA GLN A 72 -11.22 13.44 4.13
C GLN A 72 -12.32 12.78 3.29
N GLU A 73 -12.64 13.37 2.13
CA GLU A 73 -13.63 12.80 1.21
C GLU A 73 -13.15 11.48 0.60
N SER A 74 -11.88 11.38 0.20
CA SER A 74 -11.31 10.12 -0.30
C SER A 74 -11.40 9.00 0.73
N GLN A 75 -11.05 9.28 1.98
CA GLN A 75 -11.18 8.33 3.08
C GLN A 75 -12.64 7.88 3.27
N ARG A 76 -13.58 8.82 3.27
CA ARG A 76 -15.00 8.55 3.46
C ARG A 76 -15.59 7.62 2.40
N ILE A 77 -15.17 7.75 1.14
CA ILE A 77 -15.70 6.94 0.03
C ILE A 77 -14.94 5.66 -0.21
N LEU A 78 -13.64 5.60 0.12
CA LEU A 78 -12.77 4.46 -0.21
C LEU A 78 -12.64 3.43 0.92
N ILE A 79 -12.65 3.85 2.20
CA ILE A 79 -12.53 2.91 3.33
C ILE A 79 -13.63 1.85 3.35
N PRO A 80 -14.92 2.16 3.10
CA PRO A 80 -15.95 1.13 3.03
C PRO A 80 -15.70 0.07 1.94
N ILE A 81 -15.08 0.47 0.81
CA ILE A 81 -14.75 -0.46 -0.27
C ILE A 81 -13.66 -1.45 0.15
N ILE A 82 -12.71 -1.01 0.99
CA ILE A 82 -11.67 -1.89 1.54
C ILE A 82 -12.32 -2.98 2.39
N ASP A 83 -13.24 -2.61 3.27
CA ASP A 83 -13.97 -3.54 4.14
C ASP A 83 -14.83 -4.53 3.33
N ASP A 84 -15.53 -4.05 2.30
CA ASP A 84 -16.36 -4.88 1.41
C ASP A 84 -15.55 -5.95 0.65
N HIS A 85 -14.24 -5.75 0.49
CA HIS A 85 -13.32 -6.69 -0.18
C HIS A 85 -12.41 -7.45 0.79
N ASP A 86 -12.72 -7.47 2.09
CA ASP A 86 -11.92 -8.11 3.16
C ASP A 86 -10.46 -7.59 3.22
N GLY A 87 -10.23 -6.34 2.89
CA GLY A 87 -8.96 -5.66 3.05
C GLY A 87 -8.73 -5.25 4.50
N ILE A 88 -7.48 -5.28 4.94
CA ILE A 88 -7.09 -4.75 6.25
C ILE A 88 -6.33 -3.46 6.01
N LEU A 89 -6.93 -2.34 6.37
CA LEU A 89 -6.29 -1.02 6.34
C LEU A 89 -5.33 -0.91 7.51
N LEU A 90 -4.02 -0.98 7.25
CA LEU A 90 -2.99 -0.88 8.28
C LEU A 90 -2.68 0.56 8.66
N LYS A 91 -2.57 1.43 7.64
CA LYS A 91 -2.18 2.84 7.83
C LYS A 91 -2.89 3.76 6.85
N THR A 92 -3.09 4.99 7.33
CA THR A 92 -3.38 6.17 6.50
C THR A 92 -2.27 7.19 6.77
N GLU A 93 -1.50 7.55 5.76
CA GLU A 93 -0.43 8.56 5.86
C GLU A 93 -0.71 9.68 4.85
N GLY A 94 -1.28 10.78 5.35
CA GLY A 94 -1.76 11.86 4.48
C GLY A 94 -2.86 11.38 3.54
N ASP A 95 -2.56 11.35 2.25
CA ASP A 95 -3.43 10.90 1.16
C ASP A 95 -3.21 9.44 0.73
N SER A 96 -2.26 8.75 1.37
CA SER A 96 -1.91 7.36 1.05
C SER A 96 -2.57 6.36 1.99
N PHE A 97 -2.94 5.19 1.46
CA PHE A 97 -3.38 4.03 2.24
C PHE A 97 -2.40 2.87 2.06
N LEU A 98 -2.09 2.20 3.16
CA LEU A 98 -1.43 0.89 3.18
C LEU A 98 -2.44 -0.17 3.57
N ILE A 99 -2.76 -1.07 2.65
CA ILE A 99 -3.79 -2.10 2.80
C ILE A 99 -3.20 -3.46 2.51
N ILE A 100 -3.61 -4.50 3.24
CA ILE A 100 -3.21 -5.88 2.95
C ILE A 100 -4.43 -6.78 2.73
N PHE A 101 -4.27 -7.80 1.87
CA PHE A 101 -5.31 -8.77 1.54
C PHE A 101 -4.73 -10.19 1.55
N ARG A 102 -5.50 -11.17 2.06
CA ARG A 102 -5.12 -12.58 1.93
C ARG A 102 -5.22 -13.10 0.50
N SER A 103 -6.13 -12.54 -0.28
CA SER A 103 -6.37 -12.91 -1.68
C SER A 103 -5.89 -11.82 -2.62
N VAL A 104 -5.04 -12.18 -3.59
CA VAL A 104 -4.61 -11.29 -4.68
C VAL A 104 -5.82 -10.82 -5.50
N GLN A 105 -6.78 -11.71 -5.78
CA GLN A 105 -7.98 -11.37 -6.54
C GLN A 105 -8.79 -10.28 -5.81
N LYS A 106 -8.99 -10.41 -4.48
CA LYS A 106 -9.70 -9.40 -3.70
C LYS A 106 -8.98 -8.05 -3.67
N ALA A 107 -7.64 -8.05 -3.64
CA ALA A 107 -6.87 -6.81 -3.75
C ALA A 107 -7.12 -6.11 -5.09
N VAL A 108 -7.10 -6.86 -6.19
CA VAL A 108 -7.36 -6.33 -7.53
C VAL A 108 -8.81 -5.86 -7.68
N ASP A 109 -9.78 -6.66 -7.24
CA ASP A 109 -11.21 -6.29 -7.29
C ASP A 109 -11.48 -5.02 -6.46
N CYS A 110 -10.86 -4.90 -5.28
CA CYS A 110 -10.91 -3.70 -4.45
C CYS A 110 -10.35 -2.48 -5.20
N ALA A 111 -9.16 -2.60 -5.79
CA ALA A 111 -8.54 -1.51 -6.55
C ALA A 111 -9.43 -1.04 -7.71
N ILE A 112 -10.04 -1.96 -8.45
CA ILE A 112 -10.99 -1.65 -9.53
C ILE A 112 -12.22 -0.93 -8.98
N ALA A 113 -12.81 -1.44 -7.91
CA ALA A 113 -13.98 -0.83 -7.26
C ALA A 113 -13.66 0.58 -6.74
N MET A 114 -12.48 0.79 -6.16
CA MET A 114 -12.02 2.10 -5.73
C MET A 114 -11.91 3.08 -6.91
N GLN A 115 -11.30 2.68 -8.04
CA GLN A 115 -11.20 3.51 -9.25
C GLN A 115 -12.58 3.86 -9.81
N GLN A 116 -13.48 2.89 -9.90
CA GLN A 116 -14.86 3.13 -10.35
C GLN A 116 -15.62 4.08 -9.43
N CYS A 117 -15.41 3.97 -8.12
CA CYS A 117 -16.02 4.85 -7.12
C CYS A 117 -15.54 6.29 -7.29
N VAL A 118 -14.23 6.53 -7.41
CA VAL A 118 -13.70 7.89 -7.58
C VAL A 118 -14.11 8.51 -8.92
N ILE A 119 -14.17 7.73 -9.99
CA ILE A 119 -14.68 8.20 -11.30
C ILE A 119 -16.14 8.66 -11.16
N LYS A 120 -16.99 7.81 -10.56
CA LYS A 120 -18.40 8.15 -10.34
C LYS A 120 -18.57 9.36 -9.43
N TYR A 121 -17.81 9.44 -8.34
CA TYR A 121 -17.84 10.57 -7.40
C TYR A 121 -17.44 11.87 -8.09
N SER A 122 -16.37 11.84 -8.89
CA SER A 122 -15.79 13.01 -9.55
C SER A 122 -16.61 13.52 -10.75
N THR A 123 -17.55 12.73 -11.29
CA THR A 123 -18.29 13.06 -12.53
C THR A 123 -19.03 14.41 -12.48
N HIS A 124 -19.44 14.85 -11.29
CA HIS A 124 -20.24 16.08 -11.10
C HIS A 124 -19.46 17.19 -10.38
N LEU A 125 -18.16 16.98 -10.15
CA LEU A 125 -17.30 17.93 -9.43
C LEU A 125 -16.47 18.78 -10.40
N GLU A 126 -16.15 19.99 -9.99
CA GLU A 126 -15.16 20.80 -10.67
C GLU A 126 -13.79 20.09 -10.67
N GLU A 127 -12.96 20.33 -11.69
CA GLU A 127 -11.66 19.66 -11.85
C GLU A 127 -10.79 19.75 -10.58
N THR A 128 -10.91 20.83 -9.85
CA THR A 128 -10.16 21.11 -8.60
C THR A 128 -10.60 20.26 -7.41
N GLU A 129 -11.79 19.68 -7.48
CA GLU A 129 -12.39 18.86 -6.40
C GLU A 129 -12.40 17.37 -6.76
N GLN A 130 -11.95 17.02 -7.97
CA GLN A 130 -11.91 15.63 -8.41
C GLN A 130 -10.83 14.85 -7.68
N ILE A 131 -11.17 13.61 -7.32
CA ILE A 131 -10.25 12.65 -6.74
C ILE A 131 -9.61 11.84 -7.86
N HIS A 132 -8.29 11.83 -7.91
CA HIS A 132 -7.51 11.05 -8.87
C HIS A 132 -6.63 10.05 -8.14
N LEU A 133 -7.02 8.77 -8.16
CA LEU A 133 -6.36 7.73 -7.42
C LEU A 133 -5.27 7.04 -8.25
N CYS A 134 -4.09 6.85 -7.64
CA CYS A 134 -3.01 5.99 -8.10
C CYS A 134 -2.98 4.74 -7.23
N VAL A 135 -2.77 3.55 -7.82
CA VAL A 135 -2.74 2.29 -7.06
C VAL A 135 -1.55 1.44 -7.48
N GLY A 136 -0.81 0.93 -6.49
CA GLY A 136 0.24 -0.07 -6.66
C GLY A 136 -0.06 -1.32 -5.84
N ILE A 137 0.08 -2.52 -6.45
CA ILE A 137 -0.16 -3.80 -5.78
C ILE A 137 1.06 -4.70 -5.94
N GLY A 138 1.53 -5.26 -4.83
CA GLY A 138 2.56 -6.29 -4.75
C GLY A 138 2.00 -7.56 -4.09
N TYR A 139 2.66 -8.71 -4.30
CA TYR A 139 2.28 -9.97 -3.68
C TYR A 139 3.51 -10.80 -3.36
N GLY A 140 3.66 -11.23 -2.12
CA GLY A 140 4.79 -12.06 -1.73
C GLY A 140 4.90 -12.26 -0.23
N ASP A 141 6.03 -12.85 0.16
CA ASP A 141 6.36 -13.06 1.55
C ASP A 141 6.82 -11.75 2.18
N MET A 142 6.32 -11.46 3.37
CA MET A 142 6.61 -10.26 4.13
C MET A 142 6.55 -10.52 5.64
N LEU A 143 7.20 -9.69 6.41
CA LEU A 143 7.06 -9.70 7.86
C LEU A 143 5.86 -8.84 8.25
N ARG A 144 4.86 -9.44 8.88
CA ARG A 144 3.71 -8.72 9.44
C ARG A 144 3.89 -8.48 10.94
N ILE A 145 3.94 -7.23 11.32
CA ILE A 145 4.16 -6.82 12.71
C ILE A 145 2.84 -6.37 13.35
N GLY A 146 2.12 -7.36 13.86
CA GLY A 146 0.78 -7.14 14.40
C GLY A 146 -0.18 -6.60 13.34
N ASP A 147 -0.96 -5.59 13.72
CA ASP A 147 -1.90 -4.89 12.84
C ASP A 147 -1.40 -3.47 12.48
N ARG A 148 -0.09 -3.24 12.58
CA ARG A 148 0.48 -1.90 12.40
C ARG A 148 1.34 -1.74 11.15
N ASP A 149 2.12 -2.77 10.81
CA ASP A 149 3.08 -2.62 9.72
C ASP A 149 3.44 -3.94 9.02
N VAL A 150 3.96 -3.80 7.80
CA VAL A 150 4.50 -4.89 7.00
C VAL A 150 5.83 -4.48 6.39
N TYR A 151 6.78 -5.43 6.31
CA TYR A 151 8.10 -5.23 5.71
C TYR A 151 8.41 -6.34 4.73
N GLY A 152 8.84 -5.99 3.52
CA GLY A 152 9.19 -6.96 2.49
C GLY A 152 9.53 -6.30 1.16
N SER A 153 10.10 -7.06 0.22
CA SER A 153 10.42 -6.57 -1.12
C SER A 153 9.18 -6.12 -1.87
N GLU A 154 8.11 -6.90 -1.82
CA GLU A 154 6.84 -6.60 -2.49
C GLU A 154 6.11 -5.40 -1.86
N VAL A 155 6.32 -5.12 -0.57
CA VAL A 155 5.83 -3.89 0.08
C VAL A 155 6.48 -2.66 -0.56
N ASN A 156 7.81 -2.68 -0.73
CA ASN A 156 8.54 -1.60 -1.39
C ASN A 156 8.17 -1.45 -2.86
N VAL A 157 7.94 -2.56 -3.55
CA VAL A 157 7.49 -2.55 -4.96
C VAL A 157 6.13 -1.90 -5.07
N ALA A 158 5.15 -2.32 -4.25
CA ALA A 158 3.80 -1.76 -4.25
C ALA A 158 3.79 -0.26 -3.94
N ALA A 159 4.57 0.19 -2.94
CA ALA A 159 4.71 1.60 -2.61
C ALA A 159 5.23 2.40 -3.81
N LYS A 160 6.33 1.98 -4.43
CA LYS A 160 6.89 2.67 -5.61
C LYS A 160 5.95 2.65 -6.81
N LEU A 161 5.21 1.57 -7.02
CA LEU A 161 4.23 1.49 -8.11
C LEU A 161 3.10 2.49 -7.88
N GLY A 162 2.55 2.57 -6.66
CA GLY A 162 1.41 3.44 -6.34
C GLY A 162 1.77 4.91 -6.19
N GLU A 163 2.86 5.21 -5.50
CA GLU A 163 3.21 6.58 -5.11
C GLU A 163 4.12 7.27 -6.15
N ASP A 164 5.09 6.52 -6.75
CA ASP A 164 6.11 7.14 -7.60
C ASP A 164 5.82 7.00 -9.10
N ILE A 165 5.14 5.92 -9.53
CA ILE A 165 5.06 5.53 -10.95
C ILE A 165 3.66 5.66 -11.53
N ALA A 166 2.63 5.21 -10.80
CA ALA A 166 1.25 5.24 -11.27
C ALA A 166 0.78 6.67 -11.54
N LYS A 167 0.00 6.82 -12.58
CA LYS A 167 -0.70 8.07 -12.91
C LYS A 167 -2.15 7.98 -12.44
N ALA A 168 -2.81 9.14 -12.43
CA ALA A 168 -4.23 9.26 -12.16
C ALA A 168 -5.05 8.17 -12.90
N GLY A 169 -5.81 7.38 -12.15
CA GLY A 169 -6.64 6.31 -12.70
C GLY A 169 -5.87 5.02 -13.05
N GLU A 170 -4.58 4.90 -12.75
CA GLU A 170 -3.83 3.68 -13.03
C GLU A 170 -3.77 2.73 -11.83
N ILE A 171 -3.86 1.44 -12.13
CA ILE A 171 -3.56 0.34 -11.22
C ILE A 171 -2.33 -0.36 -11.77
N LEU A 172 -1.22 -0.29 -11.05
CA LEU A 172 0.02 -0.95 -11.39
C LEU A 172 0.25 -2.15 -10.47
N VAL A 173 0.73 -3.25 -11.02
CA VAL A 173 0.88 -4.51 -10.28
C VAL A 173 2.26 -5.11 -10.53
N SER A 174 2.81 -5.79 -9.50
CA SER A 174 4.06 -6.54 -9.65
C SER A 174 3.86 -7.81 -10.49
N ASN A 175 4.97 -8.41 -10.92
CA ASN A 175 4.95 -9.69 -11.65
C ASN A 175 4.27 -10.80 -10.84
N ASP A 176 4.51 -10.87 -9.54
CA ASP A 176 3.97 -11.92 -8.67
C ASP A 176 2.45 -11.80 -8.49
N VAL A 177 1.90 -10.58 -8.56
CA VAL A 177 0.47 -10.36 -8.64
C VAL A 177 -0.09 -10.96 -9.93
N VAL A 178 0.53 -10.67 -11.09
CA VAL A 178 0.06 -11.19 -12.39
C VAL A 178 0.08 -12.72 -12.43
N GLN A 179 1.12 -13.34 -11.88
CA GLN A 179 1.23 -14.81 -11.81
C GLN A 179 0.20 -15.47 -10.88
N ALA A 180 -0.25 -14.75 -9.86
CA ALA A 180 -1.22 -15.25 -8.89
C ALA A 180 -2.69 -14.97 -9.28
N LEU A 181 -2.92 -14.09 -10.27
CA LEU A 181 -4.26 -13.79 -10.78
C LEU A 181 -4.78 -14.92 -11.66
N SER A 182 -6.11 -15.08 -11.68
CA SER A 182 -6.79 -15.92 -12.64
C SER A 182 -6.73 -15.29 -14.06
N GLU A 183 -6.84 -16.10 -15.13
CA GLU A 183 -6.60 -15.76 -16.53
C GLU A 183 -7.47 -14.60 -17.12
N ASN A 184 -8.38 -14.01 -16.33
CA ASN A 184 -9.35 -13.02 -16.83
C ASN A 184 -8.88 -11.55 -16.71
N CYS A 185 -7.67 -11.29 -16.26
CA CYS A 185 -7.16 -9.92 -16.11
C CYS A 185 -6.25 -9.55 -17.28
N THR A 186 -6.62 -8.49 -18.01
CA THR A 186 -5.78 -7.95 -19.08
C THR A 186 -4.73 -7.00 -18.47
N THR A 187 -3.46 -7.26 -18.78
CA THR A 187 -2.35 -6.42 -18.30
C THR A 187 -1.41 -6.06 -19.46
N THR A 188 -0.73 -4.93 -19.34
CA THR A 188 0.36 -4.54 -20.25
C THR A 188 1.62 -4.19 -19.45
N PRO A 189 2.83 -4.64 -19.90
CA PRO A 189 4.06 -4.32 -19.21
C PRO A 189 4.32 -2.81 -19.24
N ILE A 190 4.91 -2.29 -18.17
CA ILE A 190 5.38 -0.91 -18.09
C ILE A 190 6.90 -0.84 -18.27
N SER A 191 7.40 0.28 -18.80
CA SER A 191 8.84 0.47 -19.04
C SER A 191 9.61 0.95 -17.80
N ASN A 192 8.96 1.68 -16.91
CA ASN A 192 9.56 2.19 -15.67
C ASN A 192 9.30 1.18 -14.54
N VAL A 193 10.18 0.19 -14.42
CA VAL A 193 10.07 -0.88 -13.43
C VAL A 193 10.83 -0.50 -12.16
N PRO A 194 10.19 -0.53 -10.97
CA PRO A 194 10.88 -0.20 -9.73
C PRO A 194 11.92 -1.25 -9.34
N SER A 195 12.94 -0.84 -8.58
CA SER A 195 13.90 -1.77 -7.99
C SER A 195 13.18 -2.73 -7.04
N GLY A 196 13.51 -4.02 -7.13
CA GLY A 196 12.92 -5.08 -6.31
C GLY A 196 12.01 -6.03 -7.08
N THR A 197 11.65 -5.71 -8.32
CA THR A 197 10.99 -6.64 -9.25
C THR A 197 11.62 -6.57 -10.65
N ASN A 198 11.51 -7.64 -11.43
CA ASN A 198 12.02 -7.69 -12.80
C ASN A 198 11.03 -7.11 -13.81
N ASN A 199 9.74 -7.20 -13.51
CA ASN A 199 8.66 -6.73 -14.38
C ASN A 199 7.54 -6.15 -13.53
N ALA A 200 6.86 -5.14 -14.09
CA ALA A 200 5.62 -4.61 -13.55
C ALA A 200 4.66 -4.29 -14.68
N PHE A 201 3.37 -4.26 -14.36
CA PHE A 201 2.30 -4.22 -15.36
C PHE A 201 1.24 -3.20 -14.96
N LYS A 202 0.64 -2.59 -15.99
CA LYS A 202 -0.61 -1.84 -15.83
C LYS A 202 -1.76 -2.79 -16.01
N LEU A 203 -2.69 -2.81 -15.06
CA LEU A 203 -3.94 -3.56 -15.12
C LEU A 203 -4.98 -2.73 -15.90
N HIS A 204 -5.69 -3.37 -16.83
CA HIS A 204 -6.80 -2.78 -17.54
C HIS A 204 -8.13 -3.18 -16.89
N TYR A 205 -8.94 -2.18 -16.60
CA TYR A 205 -10.29 -2.31 -16.09
C TYR A 205 -11.19 -1.35 -16.89
N GLY A 206 -12.35 -1.78 -17.26
CA GLY A 206 -13.26 -0.98 -18.08
C GLY A 206 -14.69 -1.39 -17.89
#